data_70822999ce1f75589e9516d0a7af545c
#
_entry.id   70822999ce1f75589e9516d0a7af545c
#
_cell.length_a   1.000
_cell.length_b   1.000
_cell.length_c   1.000
_cell.angle_alpha   90.00
_cell.angle_beta   90.00
_cell.angle_gamma   90.00
#
_symmetry.space_group_name_H-M   'P 1'
#
loop_
_entity.id
_entity.type
_entity.pdbx_description
1 polymer ?
#
loop_
_entity_poly.entity_id
_entity_poly.type
_entity_poly.pdbx_seq_one_letter_code
_entity_poly.pdbx_strand_id
1 'polypeptide(L)' 'MKNSQLYPRKIGSQVQFHFRQYIPKDLITYFKGKTQFQISLKDVRNKETLLVSVTLQHLVKELFQDIRLGR' A
#
# COMPACT_ATOMS: atom_id res chain seq x y z
N MET A 1 2.37 13.93 6.58
CA MET A 1 1.92 12.73 7.29
C MET A 1 2.02 11.51 6.38
N LYS A 2 2.66 10.47 6.84
CA LYS A 2 2.84 9.27 6.04
C LYS A 2 1.62 8.38 6.17
N ASN A 3 0.96 8.11 5.04
CA ASN A 3 -0.22 7.27 4.99
C ASN A 3 0.05 5.84 4.52
N SER A 4 1.29 5.56 4.10
CA SER A 4 1.69 4.24 3.67
C SER A 4 2.70 3.65 4.63
N GLN A 5 2.64 2.34 4.82
CA GLN A 5 3.53 1.63 5.72
C GLN A 5 3.97 0.31 5.12
N LEU A 6 5.23 -0.01 5.35
CA LEU A 6 5.76 -1.34 5.15
C LEU A 6 5.96 -1.94 6.54
N TYR A 7 5.34 -3.08 6.82
CA TYR A 7 5.44 -3.69 8.13
C TYR A 7 5.68 -5.20 8.03
N PRO A 8 6.48 -5.76 8.96
CA PRO A 8 6.71 -7.20 8.99
C PRO A 8 5.56 -7.92 9.69
N ARG A 9 5.29 -9.13 9.23
CA ARG A 9 4.34 -10.02 9.89
C ARG A 9 4.98 -11.39 10.03
N LYS A 10 5.03 -11.90 11.25
CA LYS A 10 5.61 -13.21 11.51
C LYS A 10 4.55 -14.29 11.27
N ILE A 11 4.89 -15.25 10.40
CA ILE A 11 4.03 -16.39 10.08
C ILE A 11 4.88 -17.65 10.27
N GLY A 12 4.62 -18.37 11.37
CA GLY A 12 5.47 -19.50 11.73
C GLY A 12 6.89 -19.05 12.03
N SER A 13 7.88 -19.66 11.38
CA SER A 13 9.29 -19.30 11.51
C SER A 13 9.75 -18.25 10.50
N GLN A 14 8.85 -17.80 9.63
CA GLN A 14 9.19 -16.85 8.56
C GLN A 14 8.62 -15.48 8.86
N VAL A 15 9.31 -14.45 8.35
CA VAL A 15 8.83 -13.07 8.40
C VAL A 15 8.42 -12.67 6.99
N GLN A 16 7.18 -12.20 6.86
CA GLN A 16 6.68 -11.65 5.60
C GLN A 16 6.45 -10.16 5.77
N PHE A 17 6.74 -9.41 4.72
CA PHE A 17 6.43 -7.98 4.71
C PHE A 17 5.09 -7.73 4.04
N HIS A 18 4.37 -6.76 4.55
CA HIS A 18 3.09 -6.30 4.01
C HIS A 18 3.17 -4.81 3.76
N PHE A 19 2.61 -4.38 2.65
CA PHE A 19 2.45 -2.97 2.33
C PHE A 19 1.04 -2.55 2.67
N ARG A 20 0.89 -1.43 3.37
CA ARG A 20 -0.42 -0.86 3.72
C ARG A 20 -0.44 0.61 3.36
N GLN A 21 -1.50 1.02 2.68
CA GLN A 21 -1.72 2.41 2.32
C GLN A 21 -3.13 2.82 2.73
N TYR A 22 -3.24 3.82 3.57
CA TYR A 22 -4.53 4.37 3.96
C TYR A 22 -5.13 5.19 2.83
N ILE A 23 -6.45 5.08 2.67
CA ILE A 23 -7.20 5.80 1.65
C ILE A 23 -7.71 7.10 2.29
N PRO A 24 -7.46 8.28 1.67
CA PRO A 24 -7.97 9.54 2.17
C PRO A 24 -9.51 9.53 2.27
N LYS A 25 -10.04 10.24 3.26
CA LYS A 25 -11.48 10.28 3.51
C LYS A 25 -12.30 10.66 2.28
N ASP A 26 -11.82 11.61 1.52
CA ASP A 26 -12.53 12.10 0.32
C ASP A 26 -12.59 11.07 -0.80
N LEU A 27 -11.78 10.02 -0.75
CA LEU A 27 -11.71 8.99 -1.78
C LEU A 27 -12.31 7.66 -1.34
N ILE A 28 -12.71 7.51 -0.09
CA ILE A 28 -13.21 6.23 0.44
C ILE A 28 -14.42 5.71 -0.36
N THR A 29 -15.30 6.60 -0.80
CA THR A 29 -16.50 6.21 -1.57
C THR A 29 -16.14 5.56 -2.90
N TYR A 30 -15.01 5.96 -3.52
CA TYR A 30 -14.55 5.36 -4.77
C TYR A 30 -14.04 3.92 -4.58
N PHE A 31 -13.75 3.53 -3.35
CA PHE A 31 -13.21 2.21 -3.04
C PHE A 31 -14.19 1.37 -2.21
N LYS A 32 -15.48 1.63 -2.39
CA LYS A 32 -16.57 0.86 -1.74
C LYS A 32 -16.47 0.85 -0.21
N GLY A 33 -16.04 1.96 0.36
CA GLY A 33 -15.94 2.10 1.81
C GLY A 33 -14.68 1.52 2.43
N LYS A 34 -13.75 1.00 1.64
CA LYS A 34 -12.47 0.54 2.16
C LYS A 34 -11.65 1.71 2.66
N THR A 35 -10.99 1.51 3.81
CA THR A 35 -10.18 2.55 4.44
C THR A 35 -8.69 2.40 4.16
N GLN A 36 -8.28 1.25 3.62
CA GLN A 36 -6.87 0.99 3.35
C GLN A 36 -6.70 -0.11 2.30
N PHE A 37 -5.57 -0.04 1.60
CA PHE A 37 -5.06 -1.16 0.80
C PHE A 37 -4.08 -1.96 1.62
N GLN A 38 -4.14 -3.29 1.49
CA GLN A 38 -3.14 -4.19 2.07
C GLN A 38 -2.66 -5.14 1.00
N ILE A 39 -1.35 -5.23 0.83
CA ILE A 39 -0.72 -6.08 -0.18
C ILE A 39 0.35 -6.91 0.51
N SER A 40 0.25 -8.23 0.38
CA SER A 40 1.28 -9.13 0.90
C SER A 40 2.45 -9.17 -0.08
N LEU A 41 3.66 -9.03 0.45
CA LEU A 41 4.89 -9.08 -0.33
C LEU A 41 5.62 -10.40 -0.14
N LYS A 42 4.88 -11.48 0.08
CA LYS A 42 5.45 -12.80 0.38
C LYS A 42 6.37 -13.35 -0.71
N ASP A 43 6.11 -12.97 -1.97
CA ASP A 43 6.89 -13.44 -3.10
C ASP A 43 8.03 -12.50 -3.47
N VAL A 44 8.22 -11.43 -2.70
CA VAL A 44 9.26 -10.43 -2.95
C VAL A 44 10.47 -10.74 -2.08
N ARG A 45 11.66 -10.74 -2.67
CA ARG A 45 12.89 -10.95 -1.93
C ARG A 45 13.12 -9.82 -0.94
N ASN A 46 13.68 -10.16 0.23
CA ASN A 46 13.88 -9.18 1.30
C ASN A 46 14.60 -7.91 0.84
N LYS A 47 15.63 -8.06 0.02
CA LYS A 47 16.40 -6.90 -0.45
C LYS A 47 15.65 -6.05 -1.49
N GLU A 48 14.56 -6.58 -2.07
CA GLU A 48 13.75 -5.85 -3.03
C GLU A 48 12.50 -5.24 -2.40
N THR A 49 12.19 -5.62 -1.15
CA THR A 49 10.96 -5.22 -0.48
C THR A 49 10.82 -3.70 -0.38
N LEU A 50 11.92 -3.01 -0.02
CA LEU A 50 11.88 -1.56 0.10
C LEU A 50 11.61 -0.89 -1.25
N LEU A 51 12.25 -1.37 -2.31
CA LEU A 51 12.07 -0.83 -3.66
C LEU A 51 10.63 -1.02 -4.12
N VAL A 52 10.07 -2.21 -3.91
CA VAL A 52 8.69 -2.50 -4.27
C VAL A 52 7.74 -1.60 -3.48
N SER A 53 8.00 -1.41 -2.19
CA SER A 53 7.20 -0.53 -1.34
C SER A 53 7.18 0.90 -1.88
N VAL A 54 8.33 1.44 -2.25
CA VAL A 54 8.42 2.81 -2.80
C VAL A 54 7.65 2.91 -4.12
N THR A 55 7.76 1.90 -4.98
CA THR A 55 7.03 1.84 -6.24
C THR A 55 5.53 1.83 -6.01
N LEU A 56 5.06 1.00 -5.07
CA LEU A 56 3.64 0.93 -4.73
C LEU A 56 3.13 2.26 -4.19
N GLN A 57 3.90 2.94 -3.33
CA GLN A 57 3.53 4.26 -2.84
C GLN A 57 3.32 5.24 -3.97
N HIS A 58 4.23 5.24 -4.95
CA HIS A 58 4.14 6.14 -6.09
C HIS A 58 2.89 5.86 -6.93
N LEU A 59 2.63 4.58 -7.22
CA LEU A 59 1.47 4.19 -8.02
C LEU A 59 0.16 4.55 -7.32
N VAL A 60 0.08 4.35 -6.01
CA VAL A 60 -1.11 4.68 -5.25
C VAL A 60 -1.34 6.18 -5.22
N LYS A 61 -0.28 6.98 -5.06
CA LYS A 61 -0.39 8.44 -5.11
C LYS A 61 -0.91 8.92 -6.46
N GLU A 62 -0.40 8.35 -7.55
CA GLU A 62 -0.90 8.69 -8.89
C GLU A 62 -2.36 8.33 -9.06
N LEU A 63 -2.77 7.17 -8.57
CA LEU A 63 -4.17 6.75 -8.60
C LEU A 63 -5.06 7.75 -7.87
N PHE A 64 -4.67 8.16 -6.68
CA PHE A 64 -5.46 9.12 -5.89
C PHE A 64 -5.56 10.47 -6.62
N GLN A 65 -4.46 10.94 -7.20
CA GLN A 65 -4.47 12.18 -7.97
C GLN A 65 -5.39 12.09 -9.18
N ASP A 66 -5.35 10.97 -9.90
CA ASP A 66 -6.18 10.78 -11.08
C ASP A 66 -7.66 10.82 -10.72
N ILE A 67 -8.04 10.19 -9.60
CA ILE A 67 -9.42 10.22 -9.14
C ILE A 67 -9.83 11.66 -8.79
N ARG A 68 -8.98 12.39 -8.06
CA ARG A 68 -9.28 13.77 -7.67
C ARG A 68 -9.41 14.71 -8.85
N LEU A 69 -8.65 14.44 -9.91
CA LEU A 69 -8.67 15.26 -11.13
C LEU A 69 -9.73 14.80 -12.12
N GLY A 70 -10.48 13.74 -11.80
CA GLY A 70 -11.53 13.24 -12.68
C GLY A 70 -11.01 12.49 -13.89
N ARG A 71 -9.84 11.93 -13.81
CA ARG A 71 -9.23 11.19 -14.93
C ARG A 71 -9.46 9.71 -14.84
#